data_d91f1af027378623d2ad42a9fc6e5fce
#
_entry.id   d91f1af027378623d2ad42a9fc6e5fce
#
_cell.length_a   1.000
_cell.length_b   1.000
_cell.length_c   1.000
_cell.angle_alpha   90.00
_cell.angle_beta   90.00
_cell.angle_gamma   90.00
#
_symmetry.space_group_name_H-M   'P 1'
#
loop_
_entity.id
_entity.type
_entity.pdbx_description
1 polymer ?
#
loop_
_entity_poly.entity_id
_entity_poly.type
_entity_poly.pdbx_seq_one_letter_code
_entity_poly.pdbx_strand_id
1 'polypeptide(L)'
;IWEYTTEQIIQELKLGTLDCGILSTPLHEPSIQETPLFYETFVAYVSERSGLFGKKAVGPDELSEDKLWLLNEGHCMRGQVLSICNYKHNHSLEGTFDYNTGSVETLKRMVDLNGGITILPEMSIVSYNDEQMQHIRYFKSPEPVREISLVTPQNYVKKHAINTLKN
;
A
#
# COMPACT_ATOMS: atom_id res chain seq x y z
N ILE A 1 -18.23 7.11 -8.01
CA ILE A 1 -16.94 6.61 -7.51
C ILE A 1 -17.24 5.52 -6.50
N TRP A 2 -16.54 4.39 -6.65
CA TRP A 2 -16.67 3.22 -5.79
C TRP A 2 -15.28 2.87 -5.25
N GLU A 3 -15.22 2.34 -4.04
CA GLU A 3 -14.00 1.80 -3.44
C GLU A 3 -14.11 0.28 -3.46
N TYR A 4 -13.15 -0.37 -4.12
CA TYR A 4 -13.11 -1.81 -4.33
C TYR A 4 -11.69 -2.34 -4.08
N THR A 5 -11.58 -3.64 -3.81
CA THR A 5 -10.28 -4.33 -3.85
C THR A 5 -9.76 -4.42 -5.28
N THR A 6 -8.47 -4.63 -5.45
CA THR A 6 -7.85 -4.82 -6.78
C THR A 6 -8.56 -5.90 -7.60
N GLU A 7 -8.87 -7.03 -6.98
CA GLU A 7 -9.55 -8.14 -7.64
C GLU A 7 -10.96 -7.77 -8.10
N GLN A 8 -11.72 -7.06 -7.25
CA GLN A 8 -13.05 -6.56 -7.61
C GLN A 8 -12.97 -5.57 -8.77
N ILE A 9 -12.02 -4.63 -8.76
CA ILE A 9 -11.83 -3.68 -9.87
C ILE A 9 -11.56 -4.43 -11.18
N ILE A 10 -10.67 -5.42 -11.17
CA ILE A 10 -10.37 -6.24 -12.35
C ILE A 10 -11.63 -6.96 -12.86
N GLN A 11 -12.41 -7.56 -11.96
CA GLN A 11 -13.65 -8.25 -12.32
C GLN A 11 -14.68 -7.30 -12.94
N GLU A 12 -14.93 -6.15 -12.30
CA GLU A 12 -15.90 -5.18 -12.76
C GLU A 12 -15.49 -4.51 -14.09
N LEU A 13 -14.19 -4.32 -14.33
CA LEU A 13 -13.66 -3.89 -15.63
C LEU A 13 -13.90 -4.94 -16.71
N LYS A 14 -13.69 -6.22 -16.41
CA LYS A 14 -13.95 -7.33 -17.35
C LYS A 14 -15.43 -7.48 -17.68
N LEU A 15 -16.31 -7.22 -16.73
CA LEU A 15 -17.77 -7.24 -16.91
C LEU A 15 -18.30 -5.98 -17.61
N GLY A 16 -17.49 -4.92 -17.73
CA GLY A 16 -17.89 -3.67 -18.33
C GLY A 16 -18.80 -2.81 -17.44
N THR A 17 -18.90 -3.11 -16.16
CA THR A 17 -19.64 -2.34 -15.14
C THR A 17 -18.82 -1.15 -14.64
N LEU A 18 -17.49 -1.25 -14.69
CA LEU A 18 -16.56 -0.13 -14.52
C LEU A 18 -15.93 0.26 -15.87
N ASP A 19 -15.80 1.57 -16.08
CA ASP A 19 -15.11 2.14 -17.23
C ASP A 19 -13.59 2.19 -17.01
N CYS A 20 -13.14 2.51 -15.79
CA CYS A 20 -11.73 2.58 -15.39
C CYS A 20 -11.59 2.41 -13.88
N GLY A 21 -10.36 2.15 -13.44
CA GLY A 21 -9.97 2.13 -12.04
C GLY A 21 -8.64 2.84 -11.82
N ILE A 22 -8.36 3.26 -10.59
CA ILE A 22 -7.05 3.75 -10.17
C ILE A 22 -6.57 2.79 -9.08
N LEU A 23 -5.40 2.20 -9.30
CA LEU A 23 -4.83 1.23 -8.37
C LEU A 23 -3.33 1.06 -8.58
N SER A 24 -2.69 0.31 -7.71
CA SER A 24 -1.26 0.04 -7.81
C SER A 24 -0.97 -1.07 -8.83
N THR A 25 0.03 -0.85 -9.67
CA THR A 25 0.49 -1.76 -10.74
C THR A 25 1.93 -2.21 -10.51
N PRO A 26 2.43 -3.26 -11.18
CA PRO A 26 1.78 -4.04 -12.25
C PRO A 26 0.77 -5.08 -11.74
N LEU A 27 -0.28 -5.35 -12.55
CA LEU A 27 -1.31 -6.35 -12.23
C LEU A 27 -1.00 -7.73 -12.82
N HIS A 28 -0.18 -7.78 -13.87
CA HIS A 28 0.06 -8.98 -14.69
C HIS A 28 -1.23 -9.59 -15.30
N GLU A 29 -2.21 -8.72 -15.64
CA GLU A 29 -3.51 -9.11 -16.19
C GLU A 29 -3.61 -8.68 -17.67
N PRO A 30 -3.49 -9.63 -18.63
CA PRO A 30 -3.40 -9.29 -20.06
C PRO A 30 -4.64 -8.57 -20.63
N SER A 31 -5.79 -8.73 -19.97
CA SER A 31 -7.05 -8.10 -20.40
C SER A 31 -7.18 -6.63 -19.97
N ILE A 32 -6.26 -6.13 -19.17
CA ILE A 32 -6.25 -4.79 -18.60
C ILE A 32 -5.09 -3.98 -19.20
N GLN A 33 -5.40 -2.77 -19.63
CA GLN A 33 -4.41 -1.78 -20.02
C GLN A 33 -4.06 -0.91 -18.83
N GLU A 34 -2.79 -0.85 -18.48
CA GLU A 34 -2.25 -0.01 -17.43
C GLU A 34 -1.66 1.27 -18.04
N THR A 35 -1.95 2.41 -17.42
CA THR A 35 -1.38 3.70 -17.80
C THR A 35 -0.85 4.36 -16.53
N PRO A 36 0.48 4.43 -16.34
CA PRO A 36 1.09 5.06 -15.18
C PRO A 36 0.64 6.51 -15.01
N LEU A 37 0.29 6.89 -13.78
CA LEU A 37 -0.07 8.25 -13.39
C LEU A 37 1.06 8.89 -12.59
N PHE A 38 1.50 8.22 -11.52
CA PHE A 38 2.59 8.68 -10.66
C PHE A 38 3.21 7.53 -9.87
N TYR A 39 4.36 7.82 -9.27
CA TYR A 39 5.01 6.94 -8.31
C TYR A 39 4.84 7.50 -6.91
N GLU A 40 4.64 6.62 -5.96
CA GLU A 40 4.42 6.95 -4.55
C GLU A 40 5.39 6.15 -3.68
N THR A 41 6.06 6.82 -2.76
CA THR A 41 6.93 6.19 -1.78
C THR A 41 6.13 5.56 -0.64
N PHE A 42 6.79 4.69 0.10
CA PHE A 42 6.27 4.15 1.35
C PHE A 42 6.94 4.80 2.55
N VAL A 43 6.23 4.82 3.68
CA VAL A 43 6.73 5.22 4.99
C VAL A 43 6.41 4.14 6.02
N ALA A 44 7.21 4.04 7.06
CA ALA A 44 6.90 3.20 8.20
C ALA A 44 6.18 4.02 9.28
N TYR A 45 5.04 3.52 9.74
CA TYR A 45 4.36 4.01 10.94
C TYR A 45 4.80 3.15 12.11
N VAL A 46 5.42 3.77 13.12
CA VAL A 46 6.05 3.07 14.23
C VAL A 46 5.41 3.45 15.57
N SER A 47 5.20 2.49 16.43
CA SER A 47 4.77 2.71 17.80
C SER A 47 5.88 3.36 18.64
N GLU A 48 5.52 4.13 19.67
CA GLU A 48 6.47 4.67 20.65
C GLU A 48 7.30 3.57 21.36
N ARG A 49 6.77 2.35 21.41
CA ARG A 49 7.44 1.19 22.02
C ARG A 49 8.42 0.48 21.08
N SER A 50 8.44 0.86 19.80
CA SER A 50 9.35 0.30 18.81
C SER A 50 10.77 0.83 19.00
N GLY A 51 11.78 -0.02 18.85
CA GLY A 51 13.17 0.40 18.77
C GLY A 51 13.49 1.35 17.62
N LEU A 52 12.57 1.46 16.66
CA LEU A 52 12.67 2.35 15.52
C LEU A 52 12.16 3.77 15.81
N PHE A 53 11.44 3.99 16.92
CA PHE A 53 10.78 5.27 17.20
C PHE A 53 11.78 6.44 17.29
N GLY A 54 12.99 6.21 17.84
CA GLY A 54 14.04 7.21 17.93
C GLY A 54 14.83 7.50 16.64
N LYS A 55 14.61 6.71 15.58
CA LYS A 55 15.36 6.83 14.33
C LYS A 55 14.74 7.90 13.42
N LYS A 56 15.57 8.55 12.60
CA LYS A 56 15.09 9.51 11.58
C LYS A 56 14.66 8.80 10.28
N ALA A 57 15.37 7.71 9.93
CA ALA A 57 15.09 6.91 8.75
C ALA A 57 15.39 5.44 9.04
N VAL A 58 14.72 4.53 8.34
CA VAL A 58 14.81 3.08 8.52
C VAL A 58 15.16 2.38 7.23
N GLY A 59 15.88 1.27 7.32
CA GLY A 59 16.09 0.36 6.20
C GLY A 59 15.07 -0.79 6.22
N PRO A 60 14.80 -1.42 5.07
CA PRO A 60 13.91 -2.58 5.02
C PRO A 60 14.33 -3.72 5.97
N ASP A 61 15.62 -3.94 6.12
CA ASP A 61 16.16 -5.01 6.99
C ASP A 61 15.90 -4.73 8.48
N GLU A 62 15.76 -3.47 8.87
CA GLU A 62 15.52 -3.07 10.25
C GLU A 62 14.05 -3.30 10.69
N LEU A 63 13.14 -3.51 9.74
CA LEU A 63 11.71 -3.73 10.01
C LEU A 63 11.42 -5.15 10.52
N SER A 64 12.28 -6.11 10.23
CA SER A 64 12.09 -7.52 10.59
C SER A 64 12.22 -7.80 12.08
N GLU A 65 12.77 -6.87 12.86
CA GLU A 65 12.96 -6.99 14.31
C GLU A 65 11.71 -6.60 15.09
N ASP A 66 10.73 -5.97 14.44
CA ASP A 66 9.52 -5.48 15.07
C ASP A 66 8.28 -6.27 14.62
N LYS A 67 7.24 -6.21 15.43
CA LYS A 67 5.94 -6.78 15.12
C LYS A 67 5.31 -6.02 13.96
N LEU A 68 5.18 -6.67 12.81
CA LEU A 68 4.59 -6.08 11.62
C LEU A 68 3.09 -6.33 11.55
N TRP A 69 2.31 -5.26 11.48
CA TRP A 69 0.87 -5.30 11.26
C TRP A 69 0.57 -5.14 9.77
N LEU A 70 -0.28 -6.00 9.22
CA LEU A 70 -0.60 -6.06 7.79
C LEU A 70 -2.11 -5.93 7.56
N LEU A 71 -2.48 -5.37 6.42
CA LEU A 71 -3.85 -5.46 5.91
C LEU A 71 -4.19 -6.91 5.54
N ASN A 72 -5.49 -7.21 5.51
CA ASN A 72 -5.97 -8.54 5.10
C ASN A 72 -5.60 -8.88 3.65
N GLU A 73 -5.76 -10.13 3.29
CA GLU A 73 -5.61 -10.61 1.92
C GLU A 73 -6.59 -9.90 0.97
N GLY A 74 -6.22 -9.81 -0.31
CA GLY A 74 -7.00 -9.09 -1.33
C GLY A 74 -6.63 -7.62 -1.51
N HIS A 75 -5.81 -7.05 -0.63
CA HIS A 75 -5.20 -5.74 -0.84
C HIS A 75 -3.82 -5.87 -1.49
N CYS A 76 -3.63 -5.25 -2.65
CA CYS A 76 -2.32 -5.21 -3.34
C CYS A 76 -1.21 -4.67 -2.41
N MET A 77 -1.55 -3.78 -1.49
CA MET A 77 -0.63 -3.21 -0.52
C MET A 77 -0.01 -4.26 0.41
N ARG A 78 -0.73 -5.33 0.80
CA ARG A 78 -0.17 -6.41 1.62
C ARG A 78 1.03 -7.08 0.94
N GLY A 79 0.87 -7.49 -0.32
CA GLY A 79 1.95 -8.12 -1.08
C GLY A 79 3.15 -7.19 -1.26
N GLN A 80 2.91 -5.91 -1.50
CA GLN A 80 3.95 -4.89 -1.61
C GLN A 80 4.73 -4.72 -0.31
N VAL A 81 4.04 -4.62 0.83
CA VAL A 81 4.67 -4.51 2.16
C VAL A 81 5.53 -5.74 2.47
N LEU A 82 5.03 -6.94 2.20
CA LEU A 82 5.80 -8.17 2.38
C LEU A 82 7.06 -8.21 1.49
N SER A 83 6.96 -7.70 0.26
CA SER A 83 8.10 -7.57 -0.65
C SER A 83 9.15 -6.57 -0.13
N ILE A 84 8.72 -5.43 0.40
CA ILE A 84 9.61 -4.41 0.98
C ILE A 84 10.40 -4.98 2.16
N CYS A 85 9.75 -5.70 3.04
CA CYS A 85 10.37 -6.28 4.23
C CYS A 85 11.31 -7.46 3.93
N ASN A 86 11.53 -7.83 2.64
CA ASN A 86 12.29 -9.03 2.28
C ASN A 86 11.84 -10.27 3.08
N TYR A 87 10.56 -10.35 3.41
CA TYR A 87 9.98 -11.48 4.13
C TYR A 87 10.04 -12.71 3.22
N LYS A 88 11.28 -13.22 3.05
CA LYS A 88 11.51 -14.52 2.43
C LYS A 88 10.83 -15.57 3.30
N HIS A 89 10.17 -16.49 2.67
CA HIS A 89 9.40 -17.64 3.16
C HIS A 89 10.02 -18.51 4.29
N ASN A 90 11.09 -18.10 4.94
CA ASN A 90 11.84 -18.91 5.92
C ASN A 90 11.67 -18.51 7.39
N HIS A 91 10.92 -17.42 7.67
CA HIS A 91 10.47 -17.19 9.04
C HIS A 91 8.99 -17.52 9.08
N SER A 92 8.63 -18.47 9.95
CA SER A 92 7.27 -18.62 10.41
C SER A 92 6.68 -17.22 10.63
N LEU A 93 5.45 -16.99 10.22
CA LEU A 93 4.72 -15.72 10.45
C LEU A 93 4.54 -15.41 11.96
N GLU A 94 5.36 -16.00 12.82
CA GLU A 94 5.50 -15.72 14.23
C GLU A 94 5.99 -14.29 14.39
N GLY A 95 5.07 -13.39 14.64
CA GLY A 95 5.32 -11.94 14.75
C GLY A 95 4.56 -11.07 13.75
N THR A 96 4.01 -11.63 12.67
CA THR A 96 3.05 -10.91 11.84
C THR A 96 1.64 -11.18 12.35
N PHE A 97 0.86 -10.13 12.54
CA PHE A 97 -0.54 -10.28 12.91
C PHE A 97 -1.40 -9.90 11.70
N ASP A 98 -2.06 -10.91 11.15
CA ASP A 98 -3.14 -10.72 10.20
C ASP A 98 -4.38 -10.23 10.95
N TYR A 99 -4.58 -8.93 10.93
CA TYR A 99 -5.85 -8.37 11.35
C TYR A 99 -6.74 -8.23 10.11
N ASN A 100 -7.92 -8.82 10.15
CA ASN A 100 -8.87 -8.80 9.03
C ASN A 100 -9.51 -7.42 8.89
N THR A 101 -8.70 -6.42 8.52
CA THR A 101 -9.16 -5.05 8.27
C THR A 101 -8.65 -4.56 6.92
N GLY A 102 -9.54 -3.89 6.17
CA GLY A 102 -9.18 -3.12 4.98
C GLY A 102 -8.84 -1.64 5.30
N SER A 103 -8.91 -1.24 6.57
CA SER A 103 -8.73 0.16 6.98
C SER A 103 -7.33 0.45 7.49
N VAL A 104 -6.64 1.38 6.84
CA VAL A 104 -5.35 1.93 7.28
C VAL A 104 -5.45 2.56 8.67
N GLU A 105 -6.56 3.24 8.97
CA GLU A 105 -6.77 3.87 10.27
C GLU A 105 -6.89 2.85 11.40
N THR A 106 -7.57 1.73 11.15
CA THR A 106 -7.63 0.63 12.12
C THR A 106 -6.25 0.02 12.33
N LEU A 107 -5.47 -0.14 11.26
CA LEU A 107 -4.12 -0.68 11.32
C LEU A 107 -3.20 0.18 12.19
N LYS A 108 -3.26 1.50 12.04
CA LYS A 108 -2.52 2.47 12.87
C LYS A 108 -2.90 2.33 14.35
N ARG A 109 -4.20 2.29 14.66
CA ARG A 109 -4.67 2.08 16.03
C ARG A 109 -4.14 0.78 16.66
N MET A 110 -4.02 -0.28 15.86
CA MET A 110 -3.44 -1.53 16.34
C MET A 110 -1.95 -1.38 16.68
N VAL A 111 -1.20 -0.62 15.88
CA VAL A 111 0.20 -0.27 16.17
C VAL A 111 0.30 0.54 17.47
N ASP A 112 -0.53 1.56 17.65
CA ASP A 112 -0.51 2.42 18.84
C ASP A 112 -0.81 1.64 20.12
N LEU A 113 -1.84 0.79 20.09
CA LEU A 113 -2.30 0.02 21.25
C LEU A 113 -1.39 -1.14 21.62
N ASN A 114 -0.87 -1.85 20.61
CA ASN A 114 -0.22 -3.14 20.80
C ASN A 114 1.30 -3.12 20.52
N GLY A 115 1.83 -1.97 20.13
CA GLY A 115 3.22 -1.85 19.69
C GLY A 115 3.46 -2.41 18.30
N GLY A 116 4.69 -2.30 17.83
CA GLY A 116 5.11 -2.74 16.50
C GLY A 116 5.06 -1.63 15.45
N ILE A 117 4.95 -2.05 14.19
CA ILE A 117 5.03 -1.16 13.03
C ILE A 117 4.00 -1.56 11.97
N THR A 118 3.71 -0.63 11.07
CA THR A 118 3.10 -0.92 9.77
C THR A 118 3.72 -0.06 8.69
N ILE A 119 3.53 -0.42 7.42
CA ILE A 119 4.01 0.34 6.28
C ILE A 119 2.81 0.96 5.57
N LEU A 120 2.92 2.25 5.28
CA LEU A 120 1.86 3.07 4.69
C LEU A 120 2.36 3.74 3.42
N PRO A 121 1.47 3.99 2.45
CA PRO A 121 1.75 4.88 1.34
C PRO A 121 1.95 6.32 1.85
N GLU A 122 2.89 7.06 1.29
CA GLU A 122 3.18 8.43 1.71
C GLU A 122 1.97 9.38 1.60
N MET A 123 1.12 9.20 0.57
CA MET A 123 -0.08 10.01 0.44
C MET A 123 -1.09 9.83 1.58
N SER A 124 -1.03 8.72 2.32
CA SER A 124 -1.92 8.51 3.47
C SER A 124 -1.59 9.40 4.67
N ILE A 125 -0.42 10.03 4.68
CA ILE A 125 0.05 10.88 5.79
C ILE A 125 -0.02 12.39 5.49
N VAL A 126 -0.49 12.79 4.32
CA VAL A 126 -0.55 14.20 3.88
C VAL A 126 -1.35 15.09 4.85
N SER A 127 -2.35 14.53 5.51
CA SER A 127 -3.21 15.25 6.47
C SER A 127 -2.76 15.12 7.93
N TYR A 128 -1.57 14.52 8.19
CA TYR A 128 -1.11 14.30 9.55
C TYR A 128 -0.67 15.60 10.21
N ASN A 129 -1.02 15.75 11.48
CA ASN A 129 -0.50 16.80 12.35
C ASN A 129 0.89 16.42 12.91
N ASP A 130 1.54 17.35 13.61
CA ASP A 130 2.89 17.17 14.16
C ASP A 130 3.00 15.96 15.11
N GLU A 131 1.97 15.68 15.88
CA GLU A 131 1.93 14.54 16.80
C GLU A 131 1.91 13.22 16.02
N GLN A 132 1.07 13.11 15.01
CA GLN A 132 1.00 11.93 14.14
C GLN A 132 2.29 11.74 13.33
N MET A 133 2.93 12.84 12.90
CA MET A 133 4.20 12.80 12.17
C MET A 133 5.36 12.26 13.03
N GLN A 134 5.26 12.32 14.37
CA GLN A 134 6.26 11.71 15.26
C GLN A 134 6.34 10.18 15.12
N HIS A 135 5.29 9.52 14.62
CA HIS A 135 5.26 8.10 14.37
C HIS A 135 5.81 7.70 12.99
N ILE A 136 6.10 8.66 12.11
CA ILE A 136 6.53 8.38 10.74
C ILE A 136 8.05 8.24 10.64
N ARG A 137 8.50 7.22 9.92
CA ARG A 137 9.90 7.02 9.53
C ARG A 137 9.98 6.84 8.03
N TYR A 138 10.80 7.66 7.42
CA TYR A 138 11.09 7.53 5.98
C TYR A 138 12.09 6.40 5.76
N PHE A 139 12.05 5.81 4.59
CA PHE A 139 13.03 4.80 4.22
C PHE A 139 14.35 5.44 3.79
N LYS A 140 15.46 4.73 4.07
CA LYS A 140 16.78 5.06 3.52
C LYS A 140 16.77 4.78 2.01
N SER A 141 17.54 5.55 1.24
CA SER A 141 17.68 5.32 -0.20
C SER A 141 18.39 3.98 -0.50
N PRO A 142 17.93 3.20 -1.49
CA PRO A 142 16.78 3.47 -2.35
C PRO A 142 15.46 3.24 -1.61
N GLU A 143 14.58 4.23 -1.68
CA GLU A 143 13.27 4.18 -1.04
C GLU A 143 12.34 3.22 -1.79
N PRO A 144 11.56 2.38 -1.09
CA PRO A 144 10.56 1.55 -1.75
C PRO A 144 9.45 2.43 -2.34
N VAL A 145 9.11 2.16 -3.59
CA VAL A 145 8.09 2.89 -4.34
C VAL A 145 7.07 1.93 -4.93
N ARG A 146 5.86 2.44 -5.16
CA ARG A 146 4.84 1.78 -5.98
C ARG A 146 4.40 2.68 -7.11
N GLU A 147 4.02 2.08 -8.20
CA GLU A 147 3.38 2.76 -9.31
C GLU A 147 1.87 2.79 -9.09
N ILE A 148 1.27 3.95 -9.28
CA ILE A 148 -0.18 4.13 -9.33
C ILE A 148 -0.58 4.38 -10.76
N SER A 149 -1.49 3.57 -11.27
CA SER A 149 -1.93 3.61 -12.66
C SER A 149 -3.42 3.76 -12.80
N LEU A 150 -3.82 4.40 -13.88
CA LEU A 150 -5.17 4.30 -14.42
C LEU A 150 -5.27 3.00 -15.22
N VAL A 151 -6.23 2.17 -14.88
CA VAL A 151 -6.47 0.88 -15.55
C VAL A 151 -7.80 0.87 -16.28
N THR A 152 -7.81 0.28 -17.47
CA THR A 152 -8.99 0.15 -18.32
C THR A 152 -9.01 -1.23 -18.99
N PRO A 153 -10.15 -1.72 -19.47
CA PRO A 153 -10.16 -2.87 -20.36
C PRO A 153 -9.28 -2.62 -21.59
N GLN A 154 -8.57 -3.65 -22.09
CA GLN A 154 -7.64 -3.51 -23.21
C GLN A 154 -8.30 -2.95 -24.48
N ASN A 155 -9.57 -3.30 -24.75
CA ASN A 155 -10.35 -2.86 -25.90
C ASN A 155 -11.33 -1.71 -25.56
N TYR A 156 -10.93 -0.80 -24.68
CA TYR A 156 -11.82 0.26 -24.23
C TYR A 156 -12.12 1.29 -25.33
N VAL A 157 -13.41 1.54 -25.55
CA VAL A 157 -13.90 2.34 -26.68
C VAL A 157 -13.99 3.84 -26.34
N LYS A 158 -14.26 4.20 -25.08
CA LYS A 158 -14.47 5.61 -24.64
C LYS A 158 -13.13 6.33 -24.34
N LYS A 159 -12.15 6.23 -25.22
CA LYS A 159 -10.79 6.79 -25.01
C LYS A 159 -10.77 8.28 -24.70
N HIS A 160 -11.73 9.06 -25.22
CA HIS A 160 -11.79 10.51 -25.01
C HIS A 160 -12.07 10.86 -23.53
N ALA A 161 -13.00 10.17 -22.87
CA ALA A 161 -13.29 10.38 -21.45
C ALA A 161 -12.09 10.07 -20.57
N ILE A 162 -11.36 8.99 -20.88
CA ILE A 162 -10.16 8.61 -20.16
C ILE A 162 -9.02 9.63 -20.32
N ASN A 163 -8.84 10.17 -21.51
CA ASN A 163 -7.81 11.19 -21.75
C ASN A 163 -8.10 12.51 -20.98
N THR A 164 -9.36 12.81 -20.72
CA THR A 164 -9.74 13.97 -19.88
C THR A 164 -9.40 13.76 -18.40
N LEU A 165 -9.41 12.52 -17.92
CA LEU A 165 -9.02 12.20 -16.54
C LEU A 165 -7.49 12.22 -16.30
N LYS A 166 -6.69 12.19 -17.36
CA LYS A 166 -5.22 12.22 -17.28
C LYS A 166 -4.63 13.63 -17.21
N ASN A 167 -5.42 14.66 -17.51
CA ASN A 167 -5.04 16.08 -17.49
C ASN A 167 -5.58 16.76 -16.22
#